data_72ec073c931fa215038a1835d87aa47f
#
_entry.id   72ec073c931fa215038a1835d87aa47f
#
_cell.length_a   1.000
_cell.length_b   1.000
_cell.length_c   1.000
_cell.angle_alpha   90.00
_cell.angle_beta   90.00
_cell.angle_gamma   90.00
#
_symmetry.space_group_name_H-M   'P 1'
#
loop_
_entity.id
_entity.type
_entity.pdbx_description
1 polymer ?
#
loop_
_entity_poly.entity_id
_entity_poly.type
_entity_poly.pdbx_seq_one_letter_code
_entity_poly.pdbx_strand_id
1 'polypeptide(L)'
;MYQWDPRKAASNLRKHGVGFPEAATVFHDPLALTFPDPDHSIQEQRFLTFGSSARGRVLVVAHAEVGSEVRIISARRATKRETHGYTEGS
;
A
#
# COMPACT_ATOMS: atom_id res chain seq x y z
N MET A 1 -14.01 3.91 5.16
CA MET A 1 -12.64 3.84 5.66
C MET A 1 -11.71 3.18 4.65
N TYR A 2 -11.73 1.86 4.50
CA TYR A 2 -10.98 1.18 3.45
C TYR A 2 -11.93 0.36 2.61
N GLN A 3 -11.68 0.34 1.29
CA GLN A 3 -12.46 -0.48 0.37
C GLN A 3 -11.53 -1.14 -0.64
N TRP A 4 -11.99 -2.23 -1.21
CA TRP A 4 -11.26 -2.93 -2.26
C TRP A 4 -12.15 -3.89 -3.01
N ASP A 5 -11.69 -4.30 -4.19
CA ASP A 5 -12.33 -5.34 -4.99
C ASP A 5 -11.90 -6.71 -4.45
N PRO A 6 -12.84 -7.57 -4.02
CA PRO A 6 -12.49 -8.89 -3.48
C PRO A 6 -11.68 -9.77 -4.44
N ARG A 7 -11.90 -9.64 -5.74
CA ARG A 7 -11.15 -10.43 -6.72
C ARG A 7 -9.71 -9.96 -6.80
N LYS A 8 -9.48 -8.66 -6.73
CA LYS A 8 -8.12 -8.11 -6.67
C LYS A 8 -7.43 -8.51 -5.38
N ALA A 9 -8.15 -8.51 -4.28
CA ALA A 9 -7.59 -8.93 -2.98
C ALA A 9 -7.13 -10.39 -3.04
N ALA A 10 -7.95 -11.27 -3.60
CA ALA A 10 -7.59 -12.70 -3.72
C ALA A 10 -6.39 -12.90 -4.65
N SER A 11 -6.39 -12.21 -5.80
CA SER A 11 -5.28 -12.27 -6.75
C SER A 11 -3.98 -11.75 -6.13
N ASN A 12 -4.07 -10.65 -5.39
CA ASN A 12 -2.92 -10.06 -4.72
C ASN A 12 -2.31 -11.00 -3.69
N LEU A 13 -3.17 -11.67 -2.91
CA LEU A 13 -2.70 -12.62 -1.91
C LEU A 13 -1.96 -13.78 -2.56
N ARG A 14 -2.48 -14.33 -3.67
CA ARG A 14 -1.81 -15.41 -4.40
C ARG A 14 -0.48 -14.94 -4.98
N LYS A 15 -0.44 -13.73 -5.52
CA LYS A 15 0.71 -13.23 -6.27
C LYS A 15 1.83 -12.74 -5.35
N HIS A 16 1.48 -12.05 -4.29
CA HIS A 16 2.45 -11.35 -3.44
C HIS A 16 2.49 -11.85 -2.00
N GLY A 17 1.57 -12.72 -1.60
CA GLY A 17 1.50 -13.18 -0.23
C GLY A 17 1.08 -12.12 0.78
N VAL A 18 0.42 -11.06 0.31
CA VAL A 18 -0.03 -9.94 1.15
C VAL A 18 -1.53 -9.80 1.01
N GLY A 19 -2.24 -9.90 2.12
CA GLY A 19 -3.68 -9.65 2.16
C GLY A 19 -3.98 -8.17 2.28
N PHE A 20 -5.12 -7.74 1.76
CA PHE A 20 -5.51 -6.33 1.87
C PHE A 20 -5.84 -5.89 3.29
N PRO A 21 -6.39 -6.74 4.17
CA PRO A 21 -6.53 -6.36 5.58
C PRO A 21 -5.18 -6.01 6.23
N GLU A 22 -4.12 -6.77 5.92
CA GLU A 22 -2.78 -6.42 6.40
C GLU A 22 -2.29 -5.12 5.76
N ALA A 23 -2.52 -4.95 4.46
CA ALA A 23 -2.11 -3.74 3.75
C ALA A 23 -2.73 -2.49 4.39
N ALA A 24 -4.00 -2.58 4.81
CA ALA A 24 -4.68 -1.45 5.45
C ALA A 24 -3.98 -1.00 6.74
N THR A 25 -3.32 -1.92 7.45
CA THR A 25 -2.63 -1.57 8.70
C THR A 25 -1.43 -0.64 8.49
N VAL A 26 -0.89 -0.60 7.28
CA VAL A 26 0.24 0.28 6.94
C VAL A 26 -0.12 1.75 7.17
N PHE A 27 -1.39 2.11 6.96
CA PHE A 27 -1.84 3.50 7.13
C PHE A 27 -1.85 3.95 8.60
N HIS A 28 -1.66 3.04 9.53
CA HIS A 28 -1.53 3.35 10.96
C HIS A 28 -0.08 3.49 11.40
N ASP A 29 0.87 3.23 10.51
CA ASP A 29 2.29 3.41 10.81
C ASP A 29 2.60 4.91 10.78
N PRO A 30 3.02 5.51 11.92
CA PRO A 30 3.31 6.95 11.96
C PRO A 30 4.51 7.35 11.10
N LEU A 31 5.33 6.39 10.68
CA LEU A 31 6.49 6.63 9.84
C LEU A 31 6.24 6.33 8.37
N ALA A 32 5.01 6.01 7.99
CA ALA A 32 4.67 5.69 6.62
C ALA A 32 4.92 6.90 5.71
N LEU A 33 5.42 6.61 4.51
CA LEU A 33 5.71 7.61 3.49
C LEU A 33 4.80 7.40 2.30
N THR A 34 4.12 8.45 1.86
CA THR A 34 3.18 8.39 0.74
C THR A 34 3.65 9.30 -0.38
N PHE A 35 3.68 8.75 -1.59
CA PHE A 35 4.08 9.47 -2.79
C PHE A 35 3.02 9.32 -3.87
N PRO A 36 2.83 10.35 -4.72
CA PRO A 36 1.99 10.19 -5.91
C PRO A 36 2.58 9.14 -6.84
N ASP A 37 1.71 8.38 -7.51
CA ASP A 37 2.11 7.43 -8.54
C ASP A 37 1.78 8.02 -9.91
N PRO A 38 2.70 8.76 -10.55
CA PRO A 38 2.39 9.46 -11.79
C PRO A 38 2.11 8.53 -12.97
N ASP A 39 2.68 7.32 -12.94
CA ASP A 39 2.52 6.37 -14.06
C ASP A 39 1.12 5.80 -14.15
N HIS A 40 0.35 5.87 -13.06
CA HIS A 40 -0.97 5.28 -12.98
C HIS A 40 -2.06 6.28 -12.58
N SER A 41 -1.80 7.58 -12.76
CA SER A 41 -2.71 8.64 -12.33
C SER A 41 -3.46 9.32 -13.49
N ILE A 42 -3.71 8.59 -14.59
CA ILE A 42 -4.35 9.20 -15.77
C ILE A 42 -5.83 9.48 -15.53
N GLN A 43 -6.58 8.53 -14.99
CA GLN A 43 -8.03 8.66 -14.79
C GLN A 43 -8.39 8.97 -13.35
N GLU A 44 -7.55 8.55 -12.42
CA GLU A 44 -7.72 8.86 -11.00
C GLU A 44 -6.33 8.99 -10.39
N GLN A 45 -6.21 9.82 -9.39
CA GLN A 45 -4.94 10.00 -8.74
C GLN A 45 -4.63 8.81 -7.84
N ARG A 46 -3.50 8.18 -8.08
CA ARG A 46 -3.02 7.04 -7.32
C ARG A 46 -1.79 7.40 -6.52
N PHE A 47 -1.61 6.68 -5.42
CA PHE A 47 -0.52 6.89 -4.50
C PHE A 47 0.14 5.56 -4.16
N LEU A 48 1.40 5.64 -3.73
CA LEU A 48 2.12 4.54 -3.15
C LEU A 48 2.47 4.91 -1.73
N THR A 49 2.12 4.05 -0.78
CA THR A 49 2.49 4.23 0.62
C THR A 49 3.43 3.12 1.05
N PHE A 50 4.57 3.52 1.59
CA PHE A 50 5.59 2.62 2.15
C PHE A 50 5.45 2.67 3.66
N GLY A 51 5.27 1.53 4.30
CA GLY A 51 5.13 1.49 5.75
C GLY A 51 5.15 0.09 6.30
N SER A 52 5.25 0.00 7.62
CA SER A 52 5.23 -1.28 8.34
C SER A 52 3.80 -1.71 8.59
N SER A 53 3.52 -2.98 8.30
CA SER A 53 2.23 -3.57 8.61
C SER A 53 2.17 -4.02 10.06
N ALA A 54 0.97 -4.37 10.52
CA ALA A 54 0.76 -4.93 11.86
C ALA A 54 1.52 -6.24 12.07
N ARG A 55 1.94 -6.91 10.97
CA ARG A 55 2.76 -8.12 11.05
C ARG A 55 4.26 -7.84 11.03
N GLY A 56 4.65 -6.56 11.05
CA GLY A 56 6.04 -6.17 11.05
C GLY A 56 6.75 -6.26 9.71
N ARG A 57 6.01 -6.31 8.62
CA ARG A 57 6.57 -6.33 7.28
C ARG A 57 6.48 -4.94 6.66
N VAL A 58 7.54 -4.52 5.97
CA VAL A 58 7.48 -3.26 5.22
C VAL A 58 6.80 -3.56 3.87
N LEU A 59 5.71 -2.88 3.62
CA LEU A 59 4.89 -3.08 2.43
C LEU A 59 4.86 -1.82 1.57
N VAL A 60 4.60 -2.02 0.28
CA VAL A 60 4.28 -0.95 -0.66
C VAL A 60 2.84 -1.15 -1.06
N VAL A 61 1.99 -0.19 -0.71
CA VAL A 61 0.54 -0.26 -0.96
C VAL A 61 0.15 0.77 -1.99
N ALA A 62 -0.38 0.31 -3.12
CA ALA A 62 -0.95 1.20 -4.14
C ALA A 62 -2.41 1.45 -3.79
N HIS A 63 -2.82 2.70 -3.78
CA HIS A 63 -4.17 3.07 -3.38
C HIS A 63 -4.63 4.35 -4.08
N ALA A 64 -5.93 4.59 -4.01
CA ALA A 64 -6.55 5.82 -4.48
C ALA A 64 -7.48 6.33 -3.38
N GLU A 65 -7.79 7.62 -3.43
CA GLU A 65 -8.78 8.20 -2.52
C GLU A 65 -10.12 8.28 -3.22
N VAL A 66 -11.17 7.79 -2.55
CA VAL A 66 -12.54 7.82 -3.06
C VAL A 66 -13.40 8.48 -1.99
N GLY A 67 -13.66 9.78 -2.16
CA GLY A 67 -14.31 10.55 -1.10
C GLY A 67 -13.42 10.60 0.13
N SER A 68 -13.96 10.18 1.28
CA SER A 68 -13.21 10.10 2.53
C SER A 68 -12.61 8.71 2.77
N GLU A 69 -12.71 7.81 1.79
CA GLU A 69 -12.22 6.45 1.94
C GLU A 69 -10.98 6.20 1.11
N VAL A 70 -10.21 5.18 1.51
CA VAL A 70 -9.02 4.74 0.80
C VAL A 70 -9.38 3.44 0.08
N ARG A 71 -9.18 3.42 -1.24
CA ARG A 71 -9.37 2.20 -2.03
C ARG A 71 -8.01 1.55 -2.25
N ILE A 72 -7.83 0.36 -1.70
CA ILE A 72 -6.59 -0.41 -1.86
C ILE A 72 -6.64 -1.11 -3.21
N ILE A 73 -5.55 -0.97 -3.99
CA ILE A 73 -5.45 -1.49 -5.34
C ILE A 73 -4.52 -2.69 -5.41
N SER A 74 -3.37 -2.59 -4.76
CA SER A 74 -2.41 -3.69 -4.67
C SER A 74 -1.50 -3.48 -3.48
N ALA A 75 -0.84 -4.56 -3.05
CA ALA A 75 0.11 -4.49 -1.96
C ALA A 75 1.16 -5.57 -2.16
N ARG A 76 2.42 -5.23 -1.92
CA ARG A 76 3.52 -6.17 -2.01
C ARG A 76 4.55 -5.86 -0.94
N ARG A 77 5.43 -6.80 -0.69
CA ARG A 77 6.54 -6.55 0.22
C ARG A 77 7.53 -5.60 -0.44
N ALA A 78 8.09 -4.70 0.35
CA ALA A 78 9.14 -3.81 -0.13
C ALA A 78 10.41 -4.60 -0.42
N THR A 79 11.16 -4.16 -1.43
CA THR A 79 12.49 -4.68 -1.69
C THR A 79 13.45 -4.20 -0.59
N LYS A 80 14.65 -4.78 -0.54
CA LYS A 80 15.67 -4.32 0.42
C LYS A 80 15.98 -2.84 0.23
N ARG A 81 16.08 -2.41 -1.02
CA ARG A 81 16.36 -1.00 -1.33
C ARG A 81 15.23 -0.09 -0.86
N GLU A 82 13.99 -0.49 -1.10
CA GLU A 82 12.83 0.28 -0.66
C GLU A 82 12.73 0.32 0.86
N THR A 83 12.98 -0.80 1.51
CA THR A 83 12.98 -0.88 2.98
C THR A 83 14.03 0.04 3.56
N HIS A 84 15.23 0.05 2.97
CA HIS A 84 16.33 0.92 3.41
C HIS A 84 15.95 2.39 3.29
N GLY A 85 15.37 2.78 2.14
CA GLY A 85 14.90 4.14 1.94
C GLY A 85 13.83 4.56 2.94
N TYR A 86 12.88 3.67 3.22
CA TYR A 86 11.85 3.91 4.23
C TYR A 86 12.47 4.11 5.62
N THR A 87 13.40 3.24 6.00
CA THR A 87 14.04 3.32 7.31
C THR A 87 14.85 4.61 7.47
N GLU A 88 15.59 5.00 6.43
CA GLU A 88 16.39 6.23 6.48
C GLU A 88 15.52 7.49 6.39
N GLY A 89 14.40 7.42 5.69
CA GLY A 89 13.47 8.54 5.54
C GLY A 89 12.71 8.85 6.81
N SER A 90 12.70 7.93 7.74
CA SER A 90 12.07 8.15 9.03
C SER A 90 13.10 8.47 10.09
#